data_d989e023eddef61aeb76291bde68e1b9
#
_entry.id   d989e023eddef61aeb76291bde68e1b9
#
_cell.length_a   1.000
_cell.length_b   1.000
_cell.length_c   1.000
_cell.angle_alpha   90.00
_cell.angle_beta   90.00
_cell.angle_gamma   90.00
#
_symmetry.space_group_name_H-M   'P 1'
#
loop_
_entity.id
_entity.type
_entity.pdbx_description
1 polymer ?
#
loop_
_entity_poly.entity_id
_entity_poly.type
_entity_poly.pdbx_seq_one_letter_code
_entity_poly.pdbx_strand_id
1 'polypeptide(L)'
;MKYSEMDKQALEAEKQKCLERLSKYSKDDISLDLSRGKPSKEQLELSMKMLDVLDHHSLLDSESGQDCRNYGGLDGIPEAKRLLAHMMGTHSVNTIIGGNSSLTMMYQLISHGMTDGICGSTPWQEVKGRKFLC
;
A
#
# COMPACT_ATOMS: atom_id res chain seq x y z
N MET A 1 -14.23 -29.66 10.19
CA MET A 1 -15.39 -30.38 9.69
C MET A 1 -16.06 -29.51 8.65
N LYS A 2 -16.36 -30.05 7.47
CA LYS A 2 -17.02 -29.27 6.41
C LYS A 2 -18.52 -29.30 6.63
N TYR A 3 -19.23 -28.22 6.36
CA TYR A 3 -20.70 -28.15 6.48
C TYR A 3 -21.41 -29.22 5.64
N SER A 4 -20.82 -29.63 4.51
CA SER A 4 -21.33 -30.70 3.65
C SER A 4 -21.27 -32.09 4.28
N GLU A 5 -20.55 -32.27 5.36
CA GLU A 5 -20.36 -33.55 6.10
C GLU A 5 -21.19 -33.61 7.38
N MET A 6 -21.92 -32.54 7.71
CA MET A 6 -22.75 -32.43 8.89
C MET A 6 -24.16 -33.00 8.63
N ASP A 7 -24.72 -33.66 9.60
CA ASP A 7 -26.13 -34.04 9.58
C ASP A 7 -27.03 -32.81 9.87
N LYS A 8 -28.32 -32.97 9.66
CA LYS A 8 -29.29 -31.89 9.82
C LYS A 8 -29.30 -31.29 11.24
N GLN A 9 -29.12 -32.13 12.25
CA GLN A 9 -29.14 -31.70 13.65
C GLN A 9 -27.89 -30.89 14.00
N ALA A 10 -26.72 -31.32 13.54
CA ALA A 10 -25.47 -30.60 13.70
C ALA A 10 -25.47 -29.25 12.97
N LEU A 11 -26.05 -29.20 11.77
CA LEU A 11 -26.20 -27.94 11.00
C LEU A 11 -27.13 -26.94 11.71
N GLU A 12 -28.24 -27.39 12.29
CA GLU A 12 -29.15 -26.51 13.02
C GLU A 12 -28.49 -25.99 14.30
N ALA A 13 -27.73 -26.83 15.02
CA ALA A 13 -26.99 -26.42 16.20
C ALA A 13 -25.91 -25.38 15.85
N GLU A 14 -25.20 -25.53 14.72
CA GLU A 14 -24.18 -24.58 14.26
C GLU A 14 -24.83 -23.27 13.81
N LYS A 15 -25.97 -23.34 13.15
CA LYS A 15 -26.76 -22.14 12.78
C LYS A 15 -27.17 -21.34 14.02
N GLN A 16 -27.64 -22.00 15.09
CA GLN A 16 -27.99 -21.31 16.33
C GLN A 16 -26.79 -20.63 16.97
N LYS A 17 -25.62 -21.26 17.02
CA LYS A 17 -24.37 -20.61 17.48
C LYS A 17 -24.02 -19.37 16.66
N CYS A 18 -24.18 -19.45 15.34
CA CYS A 18 -23.92 -18.30 14.46
C CYS A 18 -24.91 -17.16 14.73
N LEU A 19 -26.20 -17.48 14.94
CA LEU A 19 -27.23 -16.48 15.26
C LEU A 19 -26.96 -15.80 16.60
N GLU A 20 -26.56 -16.57 17.63
CA GLU A 20 -26.19 -16.01 18.94
C GLU A 20 -24.99 -15.06 18.83
N ARG A 21 -23.95 -15.45 18.08
CA ARG A 21 -22.80 -14.58 17.82
C ARG A 21 -23.21 -13.31 17.09
N LEU A 22 -24.01 -13.43 16.04
CA LEU A 22 -24.52 -12.29 15.30
C LEU A 22 -25.33 -11.34 16.18
N SER A 23 -26.23 -11.89 17.01
CA SER A 23 -27.02 -11.13 17.97
C SER A 23 -26.15 -10.36 18.99
N LYS A 24 -25.03 -10.94 19.40
CA LYS A 24 -24.08 -10.26 20.29
C LYS A 24 -23.45 -9.05 19.60
N TYR A 25 -22.96 -9.20 18.38
CA TYR A 25 -22.34 -8.08 17.64
C TYR A 25 -23.34 -6.98 17.25
N SER A 26 -24.59 -7.33 16.95
CA SER A 26 -25.62 -6.34 16.62
C SER A 26 -26.08 -5.51 17.82
N LYS A 27 -25.80 -5.93 19.06
CA LYS A 27 -26.08 -5.13 20.27
C LYS A 27 -25.03 -4.08 20.58
N ASP A 28 -23.84 -4.21 20.02
CA ASP A 28 -22.70 -3.36 20.33
C ASP A 28 -22.70 -2.02 19.57
N ASP A 29 -23.77 -1.71 18.83
CA ASP A 29 -23.94 -0.49 18.00
C ASP A 29 -22.70 -0.15 17.14
N ILE A 30 -22.01 -1.20 16.68
CA ILE A 30 -20.79 -1.07 15.87
C ILE A 30 -21.19 -0.84 14.42
N SER A 31 -20.93 0.35 13.92
CA SER A 31 -21.07 0.68 12.50
C SER A 31 -19.71 0.68 11.82
N LEU A 32 -19.42 -0.34 11.02
CA LEU A 32 -18.16 -0.49 10.30
C LEU A 32 -18.39 -0.31 8.80
N ASP A 33 -17.68 0.66 8.21
CA ASP A 33 -17.62 0.82 6.76
C ASP A 33 -16.43 0.07 6.17
N LEU A 34 -16.70 -1.05 5.50
CA LEU A 34 -15.70 -1.86 4.81
C LEU A 34 -15.57 -1.55 3.32
N SER A 35 -16.24 -0.52 2.84
CA SER A 35 -16.23 -0.16 1.41
C SER A 35 -14.88 0.34 0.93
N ARG A 36 -14.08 0.93 1.81
CA ARG A 36 -12.71 1.37 1.53
C ARG A 36 -11.84 1.31 2.78
N GLY A 37 -10.57 0.90 2.63
CA GLY A 37 -9.56 1.03 3.67
C GLY A 37 -9.16 2.50 3.85
N LYS A 38 -9.76 3.18 4.83
CA LYS A 38 -9.41 4.56 5.22
C LYS A 38 -8.91 4.57 6.65
N PRO A 39 -7.82 5.29 6.96
CA PRO A 39 -7.43 5.53 8.33
C PRO A 39 -8.53 6.28 9.09
N SER A 40 -8.70 6.01 10.39
CA SER A 40 -9.58 6.80 11.25
C SER A 40 -8.99 8.20 11.50
N LYS A 41 -9.83 9.11 12.01
CA LYS A 41 -9.37 10.46 12.35
C LYS A 41 -8.21 10.43 13.35
N GLU A 42 -8.30 9.59 14.36
CA GLU A 42 -7.29 9.44 15.41
C GLU A 42 -5.97 8.90 14.83
N GLN A 43 -6.03 8.00 13.85
CA GLN A 43 -4.84 7.52 13.14
C GLN A 43 -4.18 8.63 12.31
N LEU A 44 -4.97 9.47 11.64
CA LEU A 44 -4.45 10.61 10.89
C LEU A 44 -3.82 11.67 11.81
N GLU A 45 -4.39 11.90 12.99
CA GLU A 45 -3.87 12.84 13.98
C GLU A 45 -2.46 12.47 14.47
N LEU A 46 -2.08 11.19 14.44
CA LEU A 46 -0.73 10.76 14.81
C LEU A 46 0.37 11.41 13.96
N SER A 47 0.08 11.69 12.70
CA SER A 47 1.02 12.27 11.75
C SER A 47 0.92 13.79 11.61
N MET A 48 -0.05 14.45 12.25
CA MET A 48 -0.29 15.89 12.07
C MET A 48 0.91 16.77 12.43
N LYS A 49 1.71 16.34 13.42
CA LYS A 49 2.93 17.05 13.80
C LYS A 49 3.96 17.15 12.66
N MET A 50 3.85 16.32 11.62
CA MET A 50 4.73 16.44 10.44
C MET A 50 4.57 17.79 9.73
N LEU A 51 3.40 18.43 9.83
CA LEU A 51 3.14 19.73 9.19
C LEU A 51 3.93 20.86 9.84
N ASP A 52 4.36 20.70 11.08
CA ASP A 52 5.10 21.70 11.86
C ASP A 52 6.62 21.47 11.84
N VAL A 53 7.09 20.44 11.11
CA VAL A 53 8.52 20.08 11.06
C VAL A 53 9.32 21.04 10.17
N LEU A 54 8.67 21.60 9.14
CA LEU A 54 9.32 22.50 8.19
C LEU A 54 8.83 23.93 8.37
N ASP A 55 9.77 24.84 8.56
CA ASP A 55 9.54 26.27 8.59
C ASP A 55 10.61 27.02 7.76
N HIS A 56 10.59 28.34 7.81
CA HIS A 56 11.53 29.18 7.06
C HIS A 56 12.98 29.15 7.59
N HIS A 57 13.23 28.53 8.73
CA HIS A 57 14.56 28.30 9.30
C HIS A 57 15.07 26.88 9.05
N SER A 58 14.23 25.99 8.51
CA SER A 58 14.60 24.61 8.27
C SER A 58 15.69 24.48 7.24
N LEU A 59 16.65 23.58 7.47
CA LEU A 59 17.61 23.16 6.46
C LEU A 59 16.89 22.36 5.37
N LEU A 60 16.94 22.84 4.16
CA LEU A 60 16.22 22.25 3.04
C LEU A 60 17.15 21.61 1.99
N ASP A 61 18.42 21.44 2.34
CA ASP A 61 19.39 20.71 1.52
C ASP A 61 19.49 19.25 2.02
N SER A 62 19.52 18.32 1.09
CA SER A 62 19.78 16.92 1.38
C SER A 62 21.27 16.71 1.76
N GLU A 63 21.61 15.56 2.33
CA GLU A 63 23.01 15.20 2.63
C GLU A 63 23.92 15.19 1.38
N SER A 64 23.36 15.05 0.20
CA SER A 64 24.09 15.15 -1.08
C SER A 64 24.28 16.60 -1.55
N GLY A 65 23.80 17.59 -0.80
CA GLY A 65 23.85 19.02 -1.16
C GLY A 65 22.81 19.45 -2.19
N GLN A 66 21.78 18.63 -2.41
CA GLN A 66 20.67 19.01 -3.27
C GLN A 66 19.68 19.89 -2.51
N ASP A 67 19.38 21.09 -3.03
CA ASP A 67 18.28 21.93 -2.53
C ASP A 67 16.94 21.27 -2.84
N CYS A 68 16.25 20.80 -1.80
CA CYS A 68 14.98 20.08 -1.93
C CYS A 68 13.81 20.94 -2.40
N ARG A 69 13.99 22.25 -2.51
CA ARG A 69 13.00 23.18 -3.10
C ARG A 69 13.08 23.23 -4.63
N ASN A 70 14.09 22.61 -5.21
CA ASN A 70 14.36 22.64 -6.65
C ASN A 70 14.25 21.21 -7.24
N TYR A 71 14.11 21.16 -8.56
CA TYR A 71 14.17 19.89 -9.28
C TYR A 71 15.61 19.40 -9.46
N GLY A 72 15.82 18.11 -9.70
CA GLY A 72 17.15 17.57 -10.02
C GLY A 72 17.36 16.10 -9.70
N GLY A 73 16.78 15.57 -8.63
CA GLY A 73 16.83 14.15 -8.31
C GLY A 73 15.75 13.37 -9.04
N LEU A 74 16.09 12.22 -9.65
CA LEU A 74 15.14 11.40 -10.38
C LEU A 74 14.53 10.27 -9.52
N ASP A 75 15.22 9.85 -8.48
CA ASP A 75 14.92 8.63 -7.73
C ASP A 75 14.76 8.84 -6.21
N GLY A 76 14.76 10.09 -5.77
CA GLY A 76 14.59 10.49 -4.38
C GLY A 76 15.91 10.88 -3.68
N ILE A 77 15.79 11.63 -2.59
CA ILE A 77 16.94 12.02 -1.78
C ILE A 77 17.48 10.82 -0.98
N PRO A 78 18.80 10.77 -0.70
CA PRO A 78 19.42 9.62 -0.04
C PRO A 78 18.80 9.25 1.31
N GLU A 79 18.43 10.23 2.11
CA GLU A 79 17.79 10.04 3.41
C GLU A 79 16.46 9.32 3.30
N ALA A 80 15.61 9.76 2.38
CA ALA A 80 14.31 9.15 2.15
C ALA A 80 14.45 7.74 1.57
N LYS A 81 15.40 7.53 0.66
CA LYS A 81 15.71 6.18 0.11
C LYS A 81 16.14 5.22 1.20
N ARG A 82 17.00 5.63 2.13
CA ARG A 82 17.42 4.77 3.26
C ARG A 82 16.25 4.45 4.19
N LEU A 83 15.46 5.46 4.55
CA LEU A 83 14.31 5.28 5.44
C LEU A 83 13.31 4.27 4.87
N LEU A 84 12.90 4.49 3.61
CA LEU A 84 11.90 3.64 2.96
C LEU A 84 12.45 2.25 2.62
N ALA A 85 13.71 2.14 2.23
CA ALA A 85 14.37 0.85 2.00
C ALA A 85 14.37 0.00 3.28
N HIS A 86 14.68 0.60 4.43
CA HIS A 86 14.63 -0.09 5.72
C HIS A 86 13.22 -0.61 6.04
N MET A 87 12.20 0.22 5.83
CA MET A 87 10.79 -0.18 6.05
C MET A 87 10.35 -1.32 5.12
N MET A 88 10.87 -1.35 3.89
CA MET A 88 10.55 -2.37 2.88
C MET A 88 11.45 -3.62 2.95
N GLY A 89 12.44 -3.65 3.83
CA GLY A 89 13.39 -4.77 3.93
C GLY A 89 14.30 -4.93 2.71
N THR A 90 14.64 -3.83 2.04
CA THR A 90 15.51 -3.80 0.86
C THR A 90 16.69 -2.86 1.04
N HIS A 91 17.53 -2.67 0.02
CA HIS A 91 18.63 -1.73 0.03
C HIS A 91 18.25 -0.41 -0.65
N SER A 92 18.82 0.72 -0.17
CA SER A 92 18.53 2.05 -0.72
C SER A 92 18.90 2.18 -2.20
N VAL A 93 19.90 1.46 -2.69
CA VAL A 93 20.28 1.41 -4.11
C VAL A 93 19.17 0.81 -5.00
N ASN A 94 18.33 -0.07 -4.43
CA ASN A 94 17.20 -0.70 -5.13
C ASN A 94 15.87 0.04 -4.88
N THR A 95 15.93 1.22 -4.26
CA THR A 95 14.72 1.98 -3.90
C THR A 95 14.63 3.23 -4.76
N ILE A 96 13.51 3.40 -5.42
CA ILE A 96 13.16 4.60 -6.18
C ILE A 96 11.92 5.21 -5.54
N ILE A 97 11.97 6.52 -5.28
CA ILE A 97 10.86 7.26 -4.70
C ILE A 97 10.16 8.02 -5.81
N GLY A 98 8.90 7.70 -6.02
CA GLY A 98 8.05 8.37 -6.99
C GLY A 98 7.05 9.32 -6.34
N GLY A 99 6.04 9.70 -7.11
CA GLY A 99 4.95 10.54 -6.65
C GLY A 99 4.03 9.82 -5.63
N ASN A 100 3.09 10.57 -5.08
CA ASN A 100 2.17 10.10 -4.05
C ASN A 100 1.00 9.23 -4.57
N SER A 101 0.91 8.99 -5.87
CA SER A 101 -0.12 8.15 -6.47
C SER A 101 0.44 6.78 -6.88
N SER A 102 0.25 5.78 -6.04
CA SER A 102 0.67 4.40 -6.33
C SER A 102 -0.01 3.83 -7.58
N LEU A 103 -1.27 4.17 -7.84
CA LEU A 103 -1.98 3.74 -9.05
C LEU A 103 -1.33 4.29 -10.31
N THR A 104 -0.92 5.55 -10.31
CA THR A 104 -0.21 6.16 -11.44
C THR A 104 1.14 5.48 -11.66
N MET A 105 1.89 5.22 -10.59
CA MET A 105 3.18 4.54 -10.67
C MET A 105 3.05 3.11 -11.23
N MET A 106 2.06 2.35 -10.74
CA MET A 106 1.79 1.00 -11.27
C MET A 106 1.38 1.03 -12.75
N TYR A 107 0.52 1.97 -13.12
CA TYR A 107 0.12 2.13 -14.53
C TYR A 107 1.33 2.44 -15.42
N GLN A 108 2.18 3.39 -15.01
CA GLN A 108 3.37 3.76 -15.77
C GLN A 108 4.34 2.59 -15.92
N LEU A 109 4.59 1.83 -14.85
CA LEU A 109 5.46 0.66 -14.89
C LEU A 109 4.93 -0.42 -15.85
N ILE A 110 3.64 -0.73 -15.75
CA ILE A 110 3.01 -1.74 -16.62
C ILE A 110 2.96 -1.25 -18.06
N SER A 111 2.61 0.02 -18.29
CA SER A 111 2.58 0.62 -19.62
C SER A 111 3.96 0.54 -20.28
N HIS A 112 5.01 0.94 -19.57
CA HIS A 112 6.38 0.85 -20.05
C HIS A 112 6.77 -0.62 -20.36
N GLY A 113 6.47 -1.54 -19.47
CA GLY A 113 6.71 -2.97 -19.70
C GLY A 113 5.98 -3.49 -20.95
N MET A 114 4.75 -3.02 -21.19
CA MET A 114 3.96 -3.41 -22.36
C MET A 114 4.54 -2.88 -23.68
N THR A 115 5.00 -1.62 -23.70
CA THR A 115 5.41 -0.93 -24.95
C THR A 115 6.91 -1.04 -25.23
N ASP A 116 7.74 -0.94 -24.20
CA ASP A 116 9.20 -0.80 -24.35
C ASP A 116 9.97 -2.01 -23.80
N GLY A 117 9.32 -2.80 -22.94
CA GLY A 117 9.98 -3.84 -22.17
C GLY A 117 10.69 -3.30 -20.93
N ILE A 118 11.11 -4.18 -20.02
CA ILE A 118 11.83 -3.83 -18.79
C ILE A 118 13.23 -4.44 -18.85
N CYS A 119 14.24 -3.65 -18.47
CA CYS A 119 15.64 -4.10 -18.44
C CYS A 119 16.14 -4.71 -19.75
N GLY A 120 15.72 -4.16 -20.90
CA GLY A 120 16.10 -4.63 -22.22
C GLY A 120 15.37 -5.89 -22.68
N SER A 121 14.31 -6.31 -22.00
CA SER A 121 13.48 -7.42 -22.42
C SER A 121 12.59 -7.02 -23.61
N THR A 122 12.10 -8.02 -24.34
CA THR A 122 11.06 -7.81 -25.37
C THR A 122 9.82 -7.17 -24.75
N PRO A 123 9.19 -6.17 -25.42
CA PRO A 123 7.93 -5.59 -24.97
C PRO A 123 6.89 -6.65 -24.66
N TRP A 124 6.22 -6.54 -23.53
CA TRP A 124 5.30 -7.58 -23.08
C TRP A 124 4.12 -7.79 -24.03
N GLN A 125 3.72 -6.75 -24.77
CA GLN A 125 2.66 -6.90 -25.79
C GLN A 125 3.04 -7.89 -26.90
N GLU A 126 4.32 -8.11 -27.17
CA GLU A 126 4.82 -9.04 -28.18
C GLU A 126 5.01 -10.47 -27.65
N VAL A 127 5.04 -10.64 -26.32
CA VAL A 127 5.23 -11.96 -25.68
C VAL A 127 3.91 -12.72 -25.68
N LYS A 128 3.88 -13.89 -26.34
CA LYS A 128 2.72 -14.79 -26.32
C LYS A 128 2.63 -15.53 -24.97
N GLY A 129 1.41 -15.67 -24.46
CA GLY A 129 1.17 -16.46 -23.24
C GLY A 129 1.67 -15.82 -21.94
N ARG A 130 1.85 -14.49 -21.92
CA ARG A 130 2.20 -13.73 -20.70
C ARG A 130 1.19 -13.97 -19.59
N LYS A 131 1.69 -14.02 -18.35
CA LYS A 131 0.88 -14.28 -17.17
C LYS A 131 1.26 -13.26 -16.08
N PHE A 132 0.26 -12.83 -15.33
CA PHE A 132 0.44 -12.09 -14.09
C PHE A 132 0.21 -13.04 -12.90
N LEU A 133 1.08 -12.97 -11.90
CA LEU A 133 0.88 -13.64 -10.61
C LEU A 133 0.19 -12.65 -9.67
N CYS A 134 -0.95 -13.05 -9.11
CA CYS A 134 -1.73 -12.27 -8.15
C CYS A 134 -1.84 -13.01 -6.83
#